data_d6653e4dcab0b8804bbadb2f89c34419
#
_entry.id   d6653e4dcab0b8804bbadb2f89c34419
#
_cell.length_a   1.000
_cell.length_b   1.000
_cell.length_c   1.000
_cell.angle_alpha   90.00
_cell.angle_beta   90.00
_cell.angle_gamma   90.00
#
_symmetry.space_group_name_H-M   'P 1'
#
loop_
_entity.id
_entity.type
_entity.pdbx_description
1 polymer ?
#
loop_
_entity_poly.entity_id
_entity_poly.type
_entity_poly.pdbx_seq_one_letter_code
_entity_poly.pdbx_strand_id
1 'polypeptide(L)'
;SRGLGDVYKRQALGSRRLYDYMDYRKDLVMKDVAWTNDPFRIRENPRVMAINSAVEVDLTGQVCADSVGERIISGVGGQHDFMYGGALSEGGKTFIAIPSTTPKGESKIKALLTPGAGVVTTRHMVQHIVTEYGVAHLRGRNLAQRARALIAVAHPSVREELEKAACERFGYSFLRLK
;
A
#
# COMPACT_ATOMS: atom_id res chain seq x y z
N SER A 1 2.49 25.89 -5.58
CA SER A 1 1.57 25.16 -6.46
C SER A 1 0.30 25.97 -6.62
N ARG A 2 0.05 26.50 -7.80
CA ARG A 2 -1.22 27.13 -8.13
C ARG A 2 -2.30 26.05 -8.21
N GLY A 3 -3.34 26.14 -7.40
CA GLY A 3 -4.55 25.37 -7.60
C GLY A 3 -4.81 24.20 -6.66
N LEU A 4 -4.06 24.03 -5.62
CA LEU A 4 -4.50 23.21 -4.49
C LEU A 4 -5.25 24.16 -3.54
N GLY A 5 -6.53 23.92 -3.34
CA GLY A 5 -7.33 24.62 -2.33
C GLY A 5 -6.78 24.41 -0.92
N ASP A 6 -7.58 24.65 0.10
CA ASP A 6 -7.19 24.46 1.48
C ASP A 6 -6.59 23.07 1.74
N VAL A 7 -5.51 23.01 2.52
CA VAL A 7 -4.88 21.75 2.92
C VAL A 7 -5.51 21.26 4.21
N TYR A 8 -6.23 20.14 4.13
CA TYR A 8 -6.85 19.51 5.29
C TYR A 8 -5.92 18.47 5.91
N LYS A 9 -5.71 18.54 7.22
CA LYS A 9 -4.85 17.63 8.00
C LYS A 9 -5.57 17.21 9.28
N ARG A 10 -5.35 15.95 9.70
CA ARG A 10 -5.74 15.48 11.03
C ARG A 10 -4.56 15.50 12.01
N GLN A 11 -3.36 15.37 11.51
CA GLN A 11 -2.14 15.25 12.31
C GLN A 11 -0.95 15.81 11.55
N ALA A 12 -0.05 16.46 12.26
CA ALA A 12 1.28 16.82 11.78
C ALA A 12 2.33 16.27 12.75
N LEU A 13 3.39 15.70 12.20
CA LEU A 13 4.55 15.23 12.94
C LEU A 13 5.81 15.70 12.22
N GLY A 14 6.72 16.35 12.95
CA GLY A 14 7.94 16.85 12.33
C GLY A 14 8.78 17.72 13.28
N SER A 15 9.66 18.51 12.70
CA SER A 15 10.54 19.41 13.43
C SER A 15 9.84 20.70 13.84
N ARG A 16 10.47 21.48 14.73
CA ARG A 16 10.03 22.84 15.12
C ARG A 16 9.77 23.71 13.88
N ARG A 17 10.63 23.62 12.86
CA ARG A 17 10.48 24.35 11.60
C ARG A 17 9.13 24.04 10.89
N LEU A 18 8.66 22.78 10.95
CA LEU A 18 7.36 22.43 10.40
C LEU A 18 6.22 23.09 11.18
N TYR A 19 6.28 23.08 12.52
CA TYR A 19 5.25 23.68 13.36
C TYR A 19 5.22 25.20 13.20
N ASP A 20 6.36 25.86 13.15
CA ASP A 20 6.45 27.30 12.89
C ASP A 20 5.90 27.66 11.49
N TYR A 21 6.12 26.81 10.49
CA TYR A 21 5.56 26.97 9.14
C TYR A 21 4.02 26.81 9.15
N MET A 22 3.49 25.94 9.99
CA MET A 22 2.06 25.67 10.08
C MET A 22 1.30 26.72 10.91
N ASP A 23 2.01 27.40 11.80
CA ASP A 23 1.42 28.34 12.73
C ASP A 23 0.79 29.53 11.98
N TYR A 24 -0.44 29.88 12.38
CA TYR A 24 -1.23 30.97 11.77
C TYR A 24 -1.51 30.86 10.25
N ARG A 25 -1.26 29.71 9.63
CA ARG A 25 -1.60 29.55 8.20
C ARG A 25 -3.10 29.40 8.00
N LYS A 26 -3.68 30.33 7.22
CA LYS A 26 -5.13 30.34 6.91
C LYS A 26 -5.53 29.25 5.90
N ASP A 27 -4.59 28.78 5.07
CA ASP A 27 -4.79 27.72 4.08
C ASP A 27 -4.58 26.31 4.64
N LEU A 28 -4.27 26.16 5.92
CA LEU A 28 -4.12 24.90 6.62
C LEU A 28 -5.25 24.74 7.65
N VAL A 29 -6.12 23.78 7.41
CA VAL A 29 -7.26 23.50 8.28
C VAL A 29 -7.08 22.13 8.94
N MET A 30 -7.08 22.10 10.28
CA MET A 30 -7.08 20.85 11.05
C MET A 30 -8.51 20.34 11.18
N LYS A 31 -8.74 19.09 10.79
CA LYS A 31 -10.03 18.40 10.88
C LYS A 31 -9.86 17.08 11.63
N ASP A 32 -10.96 16.59 12.20
CA ASP A 32 -10.97 15.25 12.80
C ASP A 32 -10.77 14.13 11.76
N VAL A 33 -10.47 12.93 12.25
CA VAL A 33 -10.19 11.80 11.41
C VAL A 33 -11.41 11.30 10.62
N ALA A 34 -12.60 11.41 11.18
CA ALA A 34 -13.82 10.98 10.50
C ALA A 34 -14.09 11.84 9.25
N TRP A 35 -13.67 13.10 9.28
CA TRP A 35 -13.78 13.98 8.13
C TRP A 35 -12.64 13.78 7.12
N THR A 36 -11.37 13.72 7.58
CA THR A 36 -10.19 13.65 6.69
C THR A 36 -10.01 12.30 6.04
N ASN A 37 -10.47 11.24 6.69
CA ASN A 37 -10.36 9.86 6.23
C ASN A 37 -11.67 9.34 5.58
N ASP A 38 -12.68 10.18 5.43
CA ASP A 38 -13.90 9.79 4.71
C ASP A 38 -13.57 9.50 3.22
N PRO A 39 -13.69 8.26 2.74
CA PRO A 39 -13.38 7.91 1.37
C PRO A 39 -14.20 8.69 0.33
N PHE A 40 -15.42 9.10 0.69
CA PHE A 40 -16.27 9.89 -0.21
C PHE A 40 -15.78 11.32 -0.35
N ARG A 41 -15.15 11.90 0.68
CA ARG A 41 -14.47 13.19 0.59
C ARG A 41 -13.13 13.08 -0.14
N ILE A 42 -12.36 12.04 0.12
CA ILE A 42 -11.10 11.79 -0.57
C ILE A 42 -11.33 11.72 -2.08
N ARG A 43 -12.36 11.01 -2.53
CA ARG A 43 -12.69 10.85 -3.95
C ARG A 43 -13.15 12.13 -4.66
N GLU A 44 -13.63 13.14 -3.93
CA GLU A 44 -14.02 14.44 -4.50
C GLU A 44 -12.85 15.14 -5.19
N ASN A 45 -11.62 14.84 -4.79
CA ASN A 45 -10.43 15.31 -5.48
C ASN A 45 -10.15 14.44 -6.71
N PRO A 46 -10.06 15.01 -7.92
CA PRO A 46 -9.69 14.24 -9.10
C PRO A 46 -8.22 13.82 -9.05
N ARG A 47 -7.90 12.69 -9.62
CA ARG A 47 -6.54 12.15 -9.75
C ARG A 47 -5.80 12.01 -8.42
N VAL A 48 -6.49 11.55 -7.38
CA VAL A 48 -5.86 11.26 -6.09
C VAL A 48 -4.75 10.23 -6.27
N MET A 49 -3.58 10.54 -5.74
CA MET A 49 -2.44 9.62 -5.62
C MET A 49 -2.31 9.21 -4.16
N ALA A 50 -2.89 8.07 -3.78
CA ALA A 50 -2.79 7.54 -2.43
C ALA A 50 -1.54 6.64 -2.32
N ILE A 51 -0.55 7.07 -1.55
CA ILE A 51 0.71 6.34 -1.35
C ILE A 51 0.81 5.95 0.12
N ASN A 52 0.90 4.65 0.38
CA ASN A 52 1.04 4.08 1.71
C ASN A 52 2.22 3.10 1.75
N SER A 53 2.67 2.75 2.94
CA SER A 53 3.67 1.72 3.16
C SER A 53 3.04 0.48 3.80
N ALA A 54 3.83 -0.60 3.90
CA ALA A 54 3.39 -1.85 4.53
C ALA A 54 4.54 -2.56 5.25
N VAL A 55 4.17 -3.50 6.11
CA VAL A 55 5.10 -4.45 6.71
C VAL A 55 5.45 -5.54 5.69
N GLU A 56 4.44 -6.19 5.12
CA GLU A 56 4.61 -7.25 4.13
C GLU A 56 3.38 -7.38 3.21
N VAL A 57 3.58 -8.05 2.06
CA VAL A 57 2.55 -8.31 1.04
C VAL A 57 2.65 -9.76 0.60
N ASP A 58 1.52 -10.47 0.49
CA ASP A 58 1.50 -11.85 -0.05
C ASP A 58 1.34 -11.89 -1.58
N LEU A 59 1.57 -13.07 -2.18
CA LEU A 59 1.46 -13.27 -3.64
C LEU A 59 0.05 -13.04 -4.21
N THR A 60 -0.97 -12.90 -3.39
CA THR A 60 -2.32 -12.51 -3.84
C THR A 60 -2.56 -11.01 -3.81
N GLY A 61 -1.64 -10.26 -3.18
CA GLY A 61 -1.73 -8.82 -3.00
C GLY A 61 -2.46 -8.40 -1.73
N GLN A 62 -2.58 -9.28 -0.74
CA GLN A 62 -3.02 -8.89 0.61
C GLN A 62 -1.88 -8.15 1.31
N VAL A 63 -2.22 -7.07 2.02
CA VAL A 63 -1.25 -6.16 2.65
C VAL A 63 -1.43 -6.17 4.16
N CYS A 64 -0.35 -6.50 4.87
CA CYS A 64 -0.21 -6.29 6.30
C CYS A 64 0.56 -5.00 6.55
N ALA A 65 0.05 -4.12 7.43
CA ALA A 65 0.67 -2.84 7.76
C ALA A 65 0.71 -2.53 9.26
N ASP A 66 0.07 -3.32 10.10
CA ASP A 66 -0.14 -3.08 11.53
C ASP A 66 0.53 -4.10 12.45
N SER A 67 1.08 -5.17 11.88
CA SER A 67 1.65 -6.28 12.68
C SER A 67 2.87 -6.93 12.02
N VAL A 68 3.67 -7.61 12.82
CA VAL A 68 4.74 -8.52 12.41
C VAL A 68 4.40 -9.89 12.99
N GLY A 69 3.84 -10.77 12.18
CA GLY A 69 3.23 -12.00 12.69
C GLY A 69 2.15 -11.67 13.71
N GLU A 70 2.17 -12.34 14.85
CA GLU A 70 1.21 -12.13 15.95
C GLU A 70 1.42 -10.81 16.71
N ARG A 71 2.57 -10.15 16.54
CA ARG A 71 2.87 -8.91 17.25
C ARG A 71 2.25 -7.71 16.57
N ILE A 72 1.20 -7.15 17.16
CA ILE A 72 0.62 -5.87 16.76
C ILE A 72 1.62 -4.74 17.07
N ILE A 73 1.92 -3.89 16.08
CA ILE A 73 2.88 -2.77 16.20
C ILE A 73 2.20 -1.41 16.11
N SER A 74 0.98 -1.37 15.58
CA SER A 74 0.20 -0.12 15.47
C SER A 74 -1.29 -0.44 15.39
N GLY A 75 -2.14 0.59 15.45
CA GLY A 75 -3.52 0.49 14.96
C GLY A 75 -3.56 0.40 13.44
N VAL A 76 -4.70 -0.01 12.89
CA VAL A 76 -4.96 -0.13 11.44
C VAL A 76 -4.69 1.19 10.70
N GLY A 77 -5.00 2.34 11.32
CA GLY A 77 -4.81 3.66 10.73
C GLY A 77 -5.72 3.94 9.54
N GLY A 78 -5.34 4.91 8.71
CA GLY A 78 -6.15 5.38 7.57
C GLY A 78 -5.74 4.80 6.21
N GLN A 79 -4.91 3.76 6.17
CA GLN A 79 -4.44 3.21 4.89
C GLN A 79 -5.61 2.78 4.00
N HIS A 80 -6.55 2.01 4.56
CA HIS A 80 -7.69 1.50 3.82
C HIS A 80 -8.57 2.64 3.29
N ASP A 81 -8.82 3.68 4.10
CA ASP A 81 -9.66 4.82 3.73
C ASP A 81 -9.11 5.54 2.50
N PHE A 82 -7.81 5.83 2.51
CA PHE A 82 -7.14 6.49 1.39
C PHE A 82 -6.99 5.59 0.15
N MET A 83 -6.77 4.28 0.35
CA MET A 83 -6.76 3.32 -0.76
C MET A 83 -8.15 3.25 -1.42
N TYR A 84 -9.22 3.23 -0.62
CA TYR A 84 -10.58 3.20 -1.12
C TYR A 84 -10.97 4.52 -1.80
N GLY A 85 -10.80 5.65 -1.13
CA GLY A 85 -11.09 6.97 -1.69
C GLY A 85 -10.28 7.27 -2.96
N GLY A 86 -8.99 6.93 -2.97
CA GLY A 86 -8.13 7.07 -4.14
C GLY A 86 -8.55 6.17 -5.31
N ALA A 87 -9.03 4.96 -5.02
CA ALA A 87 -9.55 4.06 -6.06
C ALA A 87 -10.88 4.53 -6.67
N LEU A 88 -11.69 5.26 -5.90
CA LEU A 88 -12.96 5.85 -6.34
C LEU A 88 -12.79 7.22 -7.03
N SER A 89 -11.67 7.90 -6.83
CA SER A 89 -11.37 9.19 -7.47
C SER A 89 -11.27 9.04 -8.98
N GLU A 90 -11.80 9.99 -9.73
CA GLU A 90 -11.66 10.02 -11.18
C GLU A 90 -10.18 10.13 -11.58
N GLY A 91 -9.67 9.13 -12.31
CA GLY A 91 -8.25 9.04 -12.67
C GLY A 91 -7.32 8.78 -11.48
N GLY A 92 -7.85 8.48 -10.31
CA GLY A 92 -7.09 8.20 -9.10
C GLY A 92 -6.29 6.91 -9.17
N LYS A 93 -5.18 6.86 -8.44
CA LYS A 93 -4.28 5.70 -8.37
C LYS A 93 -3.83 5.47 -6.93
N THR A 94 -3.70 4.21 -6.56
CA THR A 94 -3.28 3.83 -5.22
C THR A 94 -2.02 2.96 -5.26
N PHE A 95 -1.11 3.22 -4.34
CA PHE A 95 0.20 2.60 -4.29
C PHE A 95 0.52 2.14 -2.87
N ILE A 96 1.08 0.95 -2.75
CA ILE A 96 1.80 0.49 -1.57
C ILE A 96 3.28 0.48 -1.94
N ALA A 97 4.05 1.39 -1.36
CA ALA A 97 5.48 1.52 -1.62
C ALA A 97 6.28 0.95 -0.43
N ILE A 98 7.06 -0.08 -0.69
CA ILE A 98 7.86 -0.78 0.32
C ILE A 98 9.26 -1.11 -0.24
N PRO A 99 10.31 -1.08 0.57
CA PRO A 99 11.54 -1.75 0.18
C PRO A 99 11.26 -3.25 0.03
N SER A 100 11.91 -3.93 -0.91
CA SER A 100 11.69 -5.36 -1.15
C SER A 100 12.11 -6.24 0.01
N THR A 101 13.05 -5.74 0.84
CA THR A 101 13.55 -6.42 2.04
C THR A 101 13.52 -5.52 3.27
N THR A 102 13.58 -6.16 4.44
CA THR A 102 13.87 -5.49 5.71
C THR A 102 15.38 -5.13 5.78
N PRO A 103 15.81 -4.28 6.73
CA PRO A 103 17.24 -4.03 6.98
C PRO A 103 18.05 -5.30 7.32
N LYS A 104 17.39 -6.37 7.75
CA LYS A 104 17.98 -7.67 8.02
C LYS A 104 18.04 -8.59 6.78
N GLY A 105 17.58 -8.11 5.62
CA GLY A 105 17.57 -8.89 4.37
C GLY A 105 16.36 -9.81 4.19
N GLU A 106 15.37 -9.80 5.09
CA GLU A 106 14.17 -10.61 4.95
C GLU A 106 13.24 -10.01 3.90
N SER A 107 12.71 -10.84 3.01
CA SER A 107 11.75 -10.37 1.98
C SER A 107 10.47 -9.84 2.61
N LYS A 108 9.98 -8.71 2.09
CA LYS A 108 8.67 -8.14 2.42
C LYS A 108 7.57 -8.58 1.45
N ILE A 109 7.95 -9.22 0.33
CA ILE A 109 7.02 -9.94 -0.53
C ILE A 109 7.11 -11.42 -0.16
N LYS A 110 5.99 -11.98 0.30
CA LYS A 110 5.88 -13.32 0.89
C LYS A 110 4.97 -14.22 0.04
N ALA A 111 5.18 -15.53 0.07
CA ALA A 111 4.24 -16.48 -0.51
C ALA A 111 2.85 -16.40 0.17
N LEU A 112 2.86 -16.32 1.50
CA LEU A 112 1.73 -16.06 2.39
C LEU A 112 2.16 -15.01 3.40
N LEU A 113 1.22 -14.22 3.92
CA LEU A 113 1.51 -13.37 5.07
C LEU A 113 2.03 -14.22 6.23
N THR A 114 2.92 -13.66 7.02
CA THR A 114 3.44 -14.35 8.23
C THR A 114 2.26 -14.77 9.12
N PRO A 115 2.24 -16.00 9.66
CA PRO A 115 1.17 -16.44 10.54
C PRO A 115 0.88 -15.44 11.66
N GLY A 116 -0.41 -15.12 11.87
CA GLY A 116 -0.85 -14.11 12.83
C GLY A 116 -0.89 -12.67 12.29
N ALA A 117 -0.29 -12.39 11.12
CA ALA A 117 -0.33 -11.06 10.52
C ALA A 117 -1.75 -10.66 10.07
N GLY A 118 -2.16 -9.45 10.42
CA GLY A 118 -3.44 -8.87 10.01
C GLY A 118 -3.46 -8.43 8.55
N VAL A 119 -4.63 -8.48 7.90
CA VAL A 119 -4.84 -7.91 6.57
C VAL A 119 -5.45 -6.53 6.71
N VAL A 120 -4.63 -5.49 6.61
CA VAL A 120 -5.07 -4.10 6.69
C VAL A 120 -5.74 -3.66 5.39
N THR A 121 -5.15 -4.01 4.25
CA THR A 121 -5.75 -3.74 2.94
C THR A 121 -5.89 -5.04 2.16
N THR A 122 -7.13 -5.35 1.82
CA THR A 122 -7.47 -6.60 1.13
C THR A 122 -7.06 -6.55 -0.34
N ARG A 123 -6.82 -7.72 -0.94
CA ARG A 123 -6.32 -7.88 -2.32
C ARG A 123 -7.16 -7.18 -3.39
N HIS A 124 -8.46 -6.99 -3.19
CA HIS A 124 -9.32 -6.35 -4.19
C HIS A 124 -9.09 -4.83 -4.26
N MET A 125 -8.62 -4.21 -3.18
CA MET A 125 -8.37 -2.77 -3.10
C MET A 125 -6.96 -2.39 -3.56
N VAL A 126 -5.99 -3.31 -3.48
CA VAL A 126 -4.60 -3.03 -3.85
C VAL A 126 -4.44 -2.96 -5.36
N GLN A 127 -4.05 -1.78 -5.86
CA GLN A 127 -3.85 -1.55 -7.30
C GLN A 127 -2.39 -1.74 -7.72
N HIS A 128 -1.45 -1.14 -6.96
CA HIS A 128 -0.02 -1.18 -7.28
C HIS A 128 0.82 -1.47 -6.04
N ILE A 129 1.81 -2.34 -6.19
CA ILE A 129 2.90 -2.51 -5.24
C ILE A 129 4.18 -1.99 -5.90
N VAL A 130 4.90 -1.14 -5.18
CA VAL A 130 6.13 -0.49 -5.65
C VAL A 130 7.28 -0.91 -4.78
N THR A 131 8.37 -1.34 -5.40
CA THR A 131 9.65 -1.58 -4.74
C THR A 131 10.77 -0.92 -5.55
N GLU A 132 12.00 -0.99 -5.09
CA GLU A 132 13.18 -0.56 -5.83
C GLU A 132 13.40 -1.33 -7.15
N TYR A 133 12.71 -2.45 -7.34
CA TYR A 133 12.78 -3.28 -8.57
C TYR A 133 11.66 -2.95 -9.58
N GLY A 134 10.75 -2.05 -9.24
CA GLY A 134 9.70 -1.60 -10.16
C GLY A 134 8.31 -1.57 -9.56
N VAL A 135 7.30 -1.65 -10.44
CA VAL A 135 5.88 -1.51 -10.11
C VAL A 135 5.11 -2.76 -10.54
N ALA A 136 4.52 -3.47 -9.58
CA ALA A 136 3.56 -4.53 -9.84
C ALA A 136 2.16 -3.95 -9.95
N HIS A 137 1.56 -4.01 -11.14
CA HIS A 137 0.18 -3.62 -11.37
C HIS A 137 -0.74 -4.82 -11.10
N LEU A 138 -1.65 -4.70 -10.12
CA LEU A 138 -2.47 -5.83 -9.64
C LEU A 138 -3.95 -5.73 -10.03
N ARG A 139 -4.47 -4.51 -10.24
CA ARG A 139 -5.89 -4.31 -10.57
C ARG A 139 -6.24 -4.99 -11.89
N GLY A 140 -7.36 -5.72 -11.93
CA GLY A 140 -7.82 -6.45 -13.11
C GLY A 140 -7.07 -7.75 -13.39
N ARG A 141 -6.12 -8.15 -12.54
CA ARG A 141 -5.35 -9.39 -12.70
C ARG A 141 -5.92 -10.53 -11.85
N ASN A 142 -5.91 -11.75 -12.39
CA ASN A 142 -6.19 -12.96 -11.62
C ASN A 142 -5.05 -13.28 -10.64
N LEU A 143 -5.24 -14.24 -9.72
CA LEU A 143 -4.29 -14.53 -8.66
C LEU A 143 -2.91 -14.98 -9.20
N ALA A 144 -2.87 -15.79 -10.23
CA ALA A 144 -1.60 -16.23 -10.85
C ALA A 144 -0.86 -15.07 -11.51
N GLN A 145 -1.57 -14.17 -12.20
CA GLN A 145 -0.99 -12.95 -12.78
C GLN A 145 -0.49 -11.98 -11.71
N ARG A 146 -1.20 -11.87 -10.57
CA ARG A 146 -0.75 -11.07 -9.42
C ARG A 146 0.54 -11.62 -8.84
N ALA A 147 0.61 -12.93 -8.62
CA ALA A 147 1.82 -13.59 -8.13
C ALA A 147 3.01 -13.31 -9.04
N ARG A 148 2.88 -13.47 -10.35
CA ARG A 148 3.94 -13.17 -11.30
C ARG A 148 4.39 -11.70 -11.26
N ALA A 149 3.44 -10.76 -11.18
CA ALA A 149 3.76 -9.34 -11.10
C ALA A 149 4.50 -9.00 -9.79
N LEU A 150 4.11 -9.60 -8.66
CA LEU A 150 4.76 -9.40 -7.36
C LEU A 150 6.15 -10.02 -7.29
N ILE A 151 6.33 -11.21 -7.86
CA ILE A 151 7.65 -11.87 -7.96
C ILE A 151 8.63 -11.01 -8.77
N ALA A 152 8.17 -10.40 -9.85
CA ALA A 152 9.01 -9.53 -10.68
C ALA A 152 9.58 -8.32 -9.92
N VAL A 153 8.88 -7.82 -8.91
CA VAL A 153 9.32 -6.69 -8.07
C VAL A 153 9.85 -7.11 -6.70
N ALA A 154 9.94 -8.41 -6.42
CA ALA A 154 10.59 -8.94 -5.22
C ALA A 154 12.12 -8.85 -5.36
N HIS A 155 12.83 -8.93 -4.22
CA HIS A 155 14.29 -9.02 -4.24
C HIS A 155 14.74 -10.26 -5.02
N PRO A 156 15.77 -10.15 -5.90
CA PRO A 156 16.19 -11.27 -6.75
C PRO A 156 16.47 -12.57 -6.01
N SER A 157 17.05 -12.48 -4.80
CA SER A 157 17.43 -13.68 -4.02
C SER A 157 16.27 -14.58 -3.58
N VAL A 158 15.03 -14.08 -3.63
CA VAL A 158 13.84 -14.85 -3.18
C VAL A 158 12.89 -15.19 -4.32
N ARG A 159 13.17 -14.75 -5.55
CA ARG A 159 12.24 -14.94 -6.68
C ARG A 159 12.00 -16.41 -7.00
N GLU A 160 13.06 -17.22 -7.00
CA GLU A 160 12.95 -18.65 -7.26
C GLU A 160 12.08 -19.38 -6.23
N GLU A 161 12.27 -19.07 -4.94
CA GLU A 161 11.44 -19.61 -3.87
C GLU A 161 9.97 -19.20 -4.01
N LEU A 162 9.72 -17.91 -4.32
CA LEU A 162 8.38 -17.40 -4.55
C LEU A 162 7.72 -18.00 -5.80
N GLU A 163 8.48 -18.25 -6.87
CA GLU A 163 7.99 -18.95 -8.07
C GLU A 163 7.59 -20.39 -7.77
N LYS A 164 8.40 -21.11 -6.99
CA LYS A 164 8.05 -22.46 -6.53
C LYS A 164 6.75 -22.46 -5.74
N ALA A 165 6.62 -21.59 -4.76
CA ALA A 165 5.41 -21.44 -3.96
C ALA A 165 4.18 -21.03 -4.82
N ALA A 166 4.37 -20.20 -5.83
CA ALA A 166 3.32 -19.81 -6.78
C ALA A 166 2.88 -21.00 -7.66
N CYS A 167 3.84 -21.81 -8.13
CA CYS A 167 3.54 -23.04 -8.89
C CYS A 167 2.74 -24.04 -8.06
N GLU A 168 3.14 -24.25 -6.80
CA GLU A 168 2.43 -25.14 -5.89
C GLU A 168 1.01 -24.65 -5.60
N ARG A 169 0.84 -23.34 -5.38
CA ARG A 169 -0.44 -22.74 -5.00
C ARG A 169 -1.40 -22.53 -6.17
N PHE A 170 -0.91 -22.09 -7.33
CA PHE A 170 -1.74 -21.70 -8.48
C PHE A 170 -1.64 -22.67 -9.65
N GLY A 171 -0.71 -23.63 -9.58
CA GLY A 171 -0.57 -24.73 -10.54
C GLY A 171 -0.49 -24.26 -11.99
N TYR A 172 -1.27 -24.92 -12.85
CA TYR A 172 -1.27 -24.69 -14.27
C TYR A 172 -1.58 -23.24 -14.69
N SER A 173 -2.41 -22.52 -13.92
CA SER A 173 -2.73 -21.12 -14.21
C SER A 173 -1.50 -20.20 -14.11
N PHE A 174 -0.55 -20.51 -13.23
CA PHE A 174 0.71 -19.77 -13.11
C PHE A 174 1.70 -20.13 -14.20
N LEU A 175 1.84 -21.43 -14.51
CA LEU A 175 2.79 -21.93 -15.51
C LEU A 175 2.47 -21.45 -16.95
N ARG A 176 1.21 -21.21 -17.27
CA ARG A 176 0.77 -20.68 -18.57
C ARG A 176 1.03 -19.19 -18.79
N LEU A 177 1.39 -18.45 -17.76
CA LEU A 177 1.74 -17.03 -17.89
C LEU A 177 3.15 -16.92 -18.50
N LYS A 178 3.24 -16.77 -19.81
CA LYS A 178 4.48 -16.45 -20.53
C LYS A 178 4.73 -14.96 -20.58
#